data_4bed1694c4b83ef9c0c5588478c7edf7
#
_entry.id   4bed1694c4b83ef9c0c5588478c7edf7
#
_cell.length_a   1.000
_cell.length_b   1.000
_cell.length_c   1.000
_cell.angle_alpha   90.00
_cell.angle_beta   90.00
_cell.angle_gamma   90.00
#
_symmetry.space_group_name_H-M   'P 1'
#
loop_
_entity.id
_entity.type
_entity.pdbx_description
1 polymer ?
#
loop_
_entity_poly.entity_id
_entity_poly.type
_entity_poly.pdbx_seq_one_letter_code
_entity_poly.pdbx_strand_id
1 'polypeptide(L)'
;MGFYDKCAGEVIESYKMLNDAERIVKVAMPVAKDAKLIARALEKVHKSLFLLISLILKYEHMRKRIRLYKNKDKNVEVFYEKCALRYGMDAEDRKMLKEIMFLSLKHKESGFEFSKDNRVVIFDDNYKIHVISEKGIMGFIGVVRRLNLNVKNGVLRAKN
;
A
#
# COMPACT_ATOMS: atom_id res chain seq x y z
N MET A 1 -10.99 -11.30 21.76
CA MET A 1 -11.20 -10.95 20.36
C MET A 1 -10.54 -11.98 19.46
N GLY A 2 -11.32 -12.63 18.62
CA GLY A 2 -10.83 -13.69 17.75
C GLY A 2 -10.00 -13.18 16.58
N PHE A 3 -9.32 -14.11 15.90
CA PHE A 3 -8.50 -13.82 14.73
C PHE A 3 -9.28 -13.08 13.64
N TYR A 4 -10.48 -13.57 13.31
CA TYR A 4 -11.31 -12.96 12.26
C TYR A 4 -11.81 -11.56 12.63
N ASP A 5 -12.05 -11.30 13.92
CA ASP A 5 -12.44 -9.96 14.37
C ASP A 5 -11.31 -8.95 14.19
N LYS A 6 -10.07 -9.38 14.48
CA LYS A 6 -8.88 -8.56 14.20
C LYS A 6 -8.70 -8.32 12.70
N CYS A 7 -8.88 -9.35 11.89
CA CYS A 7 -8.83 -9.22 10.43
C CYS A 7 -9.87 -8.23 9.90
N ALA A 8 -11.11 -8.31 10.40
CA ALA A 8 -12.16 -7.37 10.03
C ALA A 8 -11.79 -5.94 10.39
N GLY A 9 -11.23 -5.73 11.59
CA GLY A 9 -10.74 -4.42 12.03
C GLY A 9 -9.62 -3.88 11.13
N GLU A 10 -8.66 -4.71 10.76
CA GLU A 10 -7.55 -4.33 9.88
C GLU A 10 -8.04 -4.00 8.46
N VAL A 11 -9.00 -4.74 7.93
CA VAL A 11 -9.63 -4.46 6.62
C VAL A 11 -10.33 -3.10 6.64
N ILE A 12 -11.09 -2.81 7.70
CA ILE A 12 -11.78 -1.53 7.86
C ILE A 12 -10.77 -0.39 8.00
N GLU A 13 -9.72 -0.56 8.78
CA GLU A 13 -8.67 0.45 8.96
C GLU A 13 -7.95 0.74 7.64
N SER A 14 -7.56 -0.30 6.91
CA SER A 14 -6.98 -0.17 5.57
C SER A 14 -7.88 0.64 4.65
N TYR A 15 -9.17 0.34 4.62
CA TYR A 15 -10.16 1.06 3.81
C TYR A 15 -10.25 2.54 4.20
N LYS A 16 -10.29 2.85 5.49
CA LYS A 16 -10.30 4.24 5.98
C LYS A 16 -9.05 5.01 5.57
N MET A 17 -7.88 4.39 5.64
CA MET A 17 -6.63 5.01 5.18
C MET A 17 -6.66 5.36 3.70
N LEU A 18 -7.23 4.49 2.86
CA LEU A 18 -7.40 4.75 1.43
C LEU A 18 -8.37 5.91 1.17
N ASN A 19 -9.45 5.98 1.93
CA ASN A 19 -10.38 7.11 1.85
C ASN A 19 -9.72 8.42 2.28
N ASP A 20 -8.88 8.39 3.31
CA ASP A 20 -8.11 9.56 3.74
C ASP A 20 -7.13 10.01 2.66
N ALA A 21 -6.43 9.07 2.02
CA ALA A 21 -5.51 9.37 0.92
C ALA A 21 -6.27 10.02 -0.26
N GLU A 22 -7.41 9.49 -0.64
CA GLU A 22 -8.24 10.04 -1.71
C GLU A 22 -8.72 11.45 -1.37
N ARG A 23 -9.15 11.69 -0.13
CA ARG A 23 -9.58 13.01 0.33
C ARG A 23 -8.44 14.01 0.31
N ILE A 24 -7.23 13.61 0.69
CA ILE A 24 -6.05 14.47 0.60
C ILE A 24 -5.85 14.94 -0.84
N VAL A 25 -5.88 14.02 -1.79
CA VAL A 25 -5.63 14.33 -3.22
C VAL A 25 -6.76 15.15 -3.82
N LYS A 26 -8.00 14.77 -3.59
CA LYS A 26 -9.17 15.39 -4.27
C LYS A 26 -9.67 16.65 -3.59
N VAL A 27 -9.49 16.80 -2.30
CA VAL A 27 -10.07 17.91 -1.51
C VAL A 27 -9.00 18.80 -0.90
N ALA A 28 -8.12 18.25 -0.07
CA ALA A 28 -7.15 19.04 0.68
C ALA A 28 -6.10 19.70 -0.21
N MET A 29 -5.54 18.97 -1.14
CA MET A 29 -4.49 19.47 -2.04
C MET A 29 -4.96 20.61 -2.94
N PRO A 30 -6.11 20.52 -3.64
CA PRO A 30 -6.60 21.63 -4.45
C PRO A 30 -6.89 22.90 -3.64
N VAL A 31 -7.40 22.76 -2.42
CA VAL A 31 -7.71 23.91 -1.54
C VAL A 31 -6.43 24.54 -1.00
N ALA A 32 -5.52 23.74 -0.46
CA ALA A 32 -4.27 24.21 0.10
C ALA A 32 -3.23 24.62 -0.95
N LYS A 33 -3.37 24.13 -2.17
CA LYS A 33 -2.39 24.29 -3.28
C LYS A 33 -0.97 23.85 -2.85
N ASP A 34 -0.90 22.79 -2.07
CA ASP A 34 0.34 22.27 -1.49
C ASP A 34 0.58 20.85 -1.99
N ALA A 35 1.51 20.70 -2.94
CA ALA A 35 1.87 19.41 -3.50
C ALA A 35 2.55 18.46 -2.50
N LYS A 36 3.06 18.96 -1.35
CA LYS A 36 3.61 18.11 -0.29
C LYS A 36 2.56 17.16 0.29
N LEU A 37 1.27 17.49 0.17
CA LEU A 37 0.18 16.62 0.57
C LEU A 37 0.16 15.30 -0.21
N ILE A 38 0.73 15.26 -1.42
CA ILE A 38 0.90 14.03 -2.19
C ILE A 38 1.72 13.00 -1.41
N ALA A 39 2.80 13.43 -0.78
CA ALA A 39 3.64 12.54 0.04
C ALA A 39 2.86 11.97 1.23
N ARG A 40 1.99 12.79 1.86
CA ARG A 40 1.08 12.31 2.92
C ARG A 40 0.10 11.27 2.41
N ALA A 41 -0.46 11.49 1.23
CA ALA A 41 -1.35 10.50 0.61
C ALA A 41 -0.61 9.19 0.33
N LEU A 42 0.61 9.26 -0.17
CA LEU A 42 1.46 8.07 -0.38
C LEU A 42 1.69 7.30 0.93
N GLU A 43 1.98 8.00 2.02
CA GLU A 43 2.15 7.37 3.34
C GLU A 43 0.89 6.61 3.78
N LYS A 44 -0.28 7.17 3.56
CA LYS A 44 -1.56 6.52 3.87
C LYS A 44 -1.77 5.27 3.02
N VAL A 45 -1.51 5.36 1.72
CA VAL A 45 -1.60 4.21 0.80
C VAL A 45 -0.63 3.10 1.22
N HIS A 46 0.61 3.45 1.53
CA HIS A 46 1.62 2.49 1.98
C HIS A 46 1.22 1.79 3.28
N LYS A 47 0.73 2.54 4.27
CA LYS A 47 0.24 1.96 5.54
C LYS A 47 -0.93 1.00 5.32
N SER A 48 -1.87 1.40 4.45
CA SER A 48 -3.00 0.54 4.07
C SER A 48 -2.52 -0.77 3.44
N LEU A 49 -1.61 -0.68 2.47
CA LEU A 49 -1.02 -1.85 1.82
C LEU A 49 -0.31 -2.76 2.83
N PHE A 50 0.45 -2.18 3.73
CA PHE A 50 1.21 -2.94 4.72
C PHE A 50 0.30 -3.71 5.67
N LEU A 51 -0.81 -3.12 6.10
CA LEU A 51 -1.84 -3.80 6.89
C LEU A 51 -2.39 -5.03 6.15
N LEU A 52 -2.72 -4.88 4.87
CA LEU A 52 -3.26 -5.96 4.06
C LEU A 52 -2.24 -7.08 3.85
N ILE A 53 -0.99 -6.74 3.53
CA ILE A 53 0.08 -7.74 3.38
C ILE A 53 0.27 -8.52 4.68
N SER A 54 0.36 -7.82 5.81
CA SER A 54 0.50 -8.47 7.12
C SER A 54 -0.66 -9.40 7.43
N LEU A 55 -1.87 -8.99 7.13
CA LEU A 55 -3.07 -9.80 7.33
C LEU A 55 -3.05 -11.05 6.46
N ILE A 56 -2.75 -10.91 5.18
CA ILE A 56 -2.65 -12.02 4.23
C ILE A 56 -1.60 -13.03 4.69
N LEU A 57 -0.42 -12.55 5.06
CA LEU A 57 0.67 -13.43 5.53
C LEU A 57 0.27 -14.22 6.78
N LYS A 58 -0.35 -13.57 7.75
CA LYS A 58 -0.85 -14.24 8.97
C LYS A 58 -1.91 -15.28 8.65
N TYR A 59 -2.86 -14.93 7.79
CA TYR A 59 -3.94 -15.83 7.39
C TYR A 59 -3.41 -17.05 6.62
N GLU A 60 -2.58 -16.83 5.61
CA GLU A 60 -2.00 -17.92 4.81
C GLU A 60 -1.09 -18.84 5.66
N HIS A 61 -0.37 -18.26 6.60
CA HIS A 61 0.43 -19.03 7.57
C HIS A 61 -0.46 -19.88 8.49
N MET A 62 -1.53 -19.29 9.02
CA MET A 62 -2.50 -20.02 9.84
C MET A 62 -3.12 -21.18 9.06
N ARG A 63 -3.36 -20.99 7.76
CA ARG A 63 -3.87 -22.05 6.86
C ARG A 63 -2.79 -23.03 6.42
N LYS A 64 -1.56 -22.90 6.93
CA LYS A 64 -0.41 -23.77 6.61
C LYS A 64 -0.04 -23.79 5.12
N ARG A 65 -0.29 -22.67 4.42
CA ARG A 65 0.00 -22.55 2.98
C ARG A 65 1.34 -21.89 2.71
N ILE A 66 1.88 -21.15 3.67
CA ILE A 66 3.18 -20.50 3.58
C ILE A 66 3.95 -20.65 4.89
N ARG A 67 5.26 -20.42 4.79
CA ARG A 67 6.15 -20.30 5.94
C ARG A 67 6.50 -18.82 6.16
N LEU A 68 6.51 -18.38 7.41
CA LEU A 68 6.99 -17.06 7.79
C LEU A 68 8.42 -17.13 8.33
N TYR A 69 9.17 -16.07 8.10
CA TYR A 69 10.56 -15.91 8.51
C TYR A 69 10.68 -14.78 9.53
N LYS A 70 11.80 -14.74 10.26
CA LYS A 70 12.09 -13.62 11.17
C LYS A 70 12.36 -12.32 10.40
N ASN A 71 12.95 -12.42 9.22
CA ASN A 71 13.24 -11.28 8.35
C ASN A 71 11.95 -10.79 7.68
N LYS A 72 11.59 -9.53 7.94
CA LYS A 72 10.38 -8.91 7.39
C LYS A 72 10.41 -8.76 5.89
N ASP A 73 11.57 -8.42 5.32
CA ASP A 73 11.73 -8.26 3.87
C ASP A 73 11.51 -9.58 3.15
N LYS A 74 11.98 -10.66 3.73
CA LYS A 74 11.75 -12.01 3.20
C LYS A 74 10.27 -12.40 3.22
N ASN A 75 9.53 -11.98 4.24
CA ASN A 75 8.09 -12.20 4.31
C ASN A 75 7.34 -11.41 3.24
N VAL A 76 7.80 -10.20 2.91
CA VAL A 76 7.24 -9.42 1.79
C VAL A 76 7.47 -10.13 0.46
N GLU A 77 8.66 -10.71 0.25
CA GLU A 77 8.93 -11.55 -0.93
C GLU A 77 7.97 -12.74 -1.00
N VAL A 78 7.72 -13.42 0.13
CA VAL A 78 6.74 -14.52 0.21
C VAL A 78 5.36 -14.05 -0.21
N PHE A 79 4.94 -12.85 0.22
CA PHE A 79 3.67 -12.28 -0.23
C PHE A 79 3.61 -12.19 -1.76
N TYR A 80 4.60 -11.56 -2.39
CA TYR A 80 4.62 -11.37 -3.84
C TYR A 80 4.69 -12.70 -4.62
N GLU A 81 5.50 -13.63 -4.16
CA GLU A 81 5.72 -14.90 -4.87
C GLU A 81 4.59 -15.91 -4.67
N LYS A 82 4.01 -15.98 -3.47
CA LYS A 82 3.12 -17.08 -3.08
C LYS A 82 1.68 -16.68 -2.77
N CYS A 83 1.44 -15.41 -2.49
CA CYS A 83 0.12 -14.96 -2.04
C CYS A 83 -0.56 -14.03 -3.04
N ALA A 84 0.15 -13.06 -3.60
CA ALA A 84 -0.44 -11.96 -4.35
C ALA A 84 -1.36 -12.42 -5.49
N LEU A 85 -0.96 -13.40 -6.26
CA LEU A 85 -1.76 -13.92 -7.38
C LEU A 85 -3.09 -14.52 -6.88
N ARG A 86 -3.05 -15.23 -5.75
CA ARG A 86 -4.26 -15.81 -5.13
C ARG A 86 -5.27 -14.74 -4.72
N TYR A 87 -4.79 -13.56 -4.36
CA TYR A 87 -5.63 -12.41 -4.03
C TYR A 87 -5.90 -11.49 -5.22
N GLY A 88 -5.79 -12.01 -6.44
CA GLY A 88 -6.19 -11.33 -7.66
C GLY A 88 -5.22 -10.28 -8.18
N MET A 89 -3.98 -10.25 -7.65
CA MET A 89 -2.96 -9.31 -8.09
C MET A 89 -2.15 -9.92 -9.25
N ASP A 90 -2.45 -9.49 -10.46
CA ASP A 90 -1.70 -9.90 -11.65
C ASP A 90 -0.29 -9.27 -11.68
N ALA A 91 0.45 -9.47 -12.76
CA ALA A 91 1.82 -8.97 -12.88
C ALA A 91 1.89 -7.43 -12.81
N GLU A 92 0.95 -6.74 -13.46
CA GLU A 92 0.89 -5.26 -13.45
C GLU A 92 0.51 -4.76 -12.06
N ASP A 93 -0.47 -5.38 -11.41
CA ASP A 93 -0.86 -5.04 -10.05
C ASP A 93 0.30 -5.19 -9.07
N ARG A 94 1.03 -6.31 -9.14
CA ARG A 94 2.20 -6.55 -8.29
C ARG A 94 3.30 -5.52 -8.52
N LYS A 95 3.51 -5.10 -9.76
CA LYS A 95 4.45 -4.03 -10.11
C LYS A 95 4.05 -2.72 -9.44
N MET A 96 2.77 -2.36 -9.49
CA MET A 96 2.26 -1.16 -8.83
C MET A 96 2.41 -1.22 -7.31
N LEU A 97 2.11 -2.36 -6.69
CA LEU A 97 2.30 -2.55 -5.25
C LEU A 97 3.77 -2.38 -4.83
N LYS A 98 4.69 -2.94 -5.62
CA LYS A 98 6.13 -2.76 -5.39
C LYS A 98 6.56 -1.31 -5.55
N GLU A 99 6.00 -0.59 -6.50
CA GLU A 99 6.26 0.82 -6.71
C GLU A 99 5.81 1.67 -5.52
N ILE A 100 4.66 1.39 -4.93
CA ILE A 100 4.19 2.05 -3.70
C ILE A 100 5.25 1.91 -2.60
N MET A 101 5.74 0.71 -2.37
CA MET A 101 6.75 0.43 -1.33
C MET A 101 8.08 1.12 -1.64
N PHE A 102 8.50 1.08 -2.89
CA PHE A 102 9.74 1.71 -3.35
C PHE A 102 9.71 3.23 -3.17
N LEU A 103 8.66 3.89 -3.66
CA LEU A 103 8.51 5.35 -3.53
C LEU A 103 8.38 5.79 -2.08
N SER A 104 7.66 5.03 -1.25
CA SER A 104 7.54 5.31 0.18
C SER A 104 8.92 5.24 0.87
N LEU A 105 9.74 4.25 0.53
CA LEU A 105 11.09 4.12 1.05
C LEU A 105 11.97 5.29 0.61
N LYS A 106 11.93 5.64 -0.67
CA LYS A 106 12.71 6.77 -1.23
C LYS A 106 12.30 8.09 -0.59
N HIS A 107 11.02 8.32 -0.37
CA HIS A 107 10.53 9.50 0.34
C HIS A 107 11.09 9.58 1.77
N LYS A 108 11.13 8.47 2.51
CA LYS A 108 11.67 8.43 3.88
C LYS A 108 13.17 8.64 3.95
N GLU A 109 13.91 8.12 2.98
CA GLU A 109 15.38 8.19 2.93
C GLU A 109 15.87 9.49 2.31
N SER A 110 15.02 10.23 1.58
CA SER A 110 15.43 11.39 0.81
C SER A 110 15.92 12.52 1.69
N GLY A 111 17.15 12.95 1.43
CA GLY A 111 17.71 14.21 1.97
C GLY A 111 17.36 15.42 1.11
N PHE A 112 16.84 15.23 -0.08
CA PHE A 112 16.48 16.30 -0.99
C PHE A 112 15.18 15.96 -1.77
N GLU A 113 14.17 16.80 -1.53
CA GLU A 113 12.86 16.64 -2.11
C GLU A 113 12.26 18.02 -2.38
N PHE A 114 11.61 18.21 -3.51
CA PHE A 114 10.90 19.45 -3.82
C PHE A 114 9.57 19.18 -4.52
N SER A 115 8.68 20.17 -4.47
CA SER A 115 7.37 20.13 -5.10
C SER A 115 7.33 21.07 -6.29
N LYS A 116 6.84 20.58 -7.43
CA LYS A 116 6.64 21.37 -8.64
C LYS A 116 5.48 20.81 -9.46
N ASP A 117 4.59 21.69 -9.93
CA ASP A 117 3.49 21.35 -10.83
C ASP A 117 2.62 20.18 -10.32
N ASN A 118 2.22 20.24 -9.05
CA ASN A 118 1.43 19.18 -8.39
C ASN A 118 2.11 17.81 -8.36
N ARG A 119 3.43 17.81 -8.30
CA ARG A 119 4.27 16.62 -8.18
C ARG A 119 5.28 16.79 -7.07
N VAL A 120 5.64 15.70 -6.44
CA VAL A 120 6.78 15.63 -5.54
C VAL A 120 7.92 14.94 -6.27
N VAL A 121 9.07 15.61 -6.31
CA VAL A 121 10.28 15.10 -6.95
C VAL A 121 11.28 14.74 -5.88
N ILE A 122 11.75 13.51 -5.90
CA ILE A 122 12.68 12.95 -4.93
C ILE A 122 13.98 12.61 -5.64
N PHE A 123 15.11 13.07 -5.10
CA PHE A 123 16.44 12.64 -5.53
C PHE A 123 16.96 11.56 -4.58
N ASP A 124 17.37 10.43 -5.13
CA ASP A 124 18.04 9.41 -4.34
C ASP A 124 19.57 9.64 -4.26
N ASP A 125 20.26 8.84 -3.48
CA ASP A 125 21.72 8.95 -3.27
C ASP A 125 22.52 8.71 -4.54
N ASN A 126 21.93 8.09 -5.56
CA ASN A 126 22.54 7.85 -6.86
C ASN A 126 22.17 8.92 -7.89
N TYR A 127 21.62 10.06 -7.44
CA TYR A 127 21.14 11.16 -8.28
C TYR A 127 20.02 10.78 -9.26
N LYS A 128 19.34 9.68 -9.01
CA LYS A 128 18.14 9.31 -9.78
C LYS A 128 16.94 10.08 -9.27
N ILE A 129 16.09 10.44 -10.21
CA ILE A 129 14.88 11.22 -9.96
C ILE A 129 13.69 10.28 -9.88
N HIS A 130 12.90 10.41 -8.82
CA HIS A 130 11.62 9.71 -8.65
C HIS A 130 10.53 10.75 -8.50
N VAL A 131 9.42 10.58 -9.21
CA VAL A 131 8.32 11.52 -9.21
C VAL A 131 7.06 10.87 -8.67
N ILE A 132 6.42 11.54 -7.72
CA ILE A 132 5.12 11.16 -7.19
C ILE A 132 4.10 12.17 -7.72
N SER A 133 3.10 11.72 -8.46
CA SER A 133 2.05 12.56 -9.03
C SER A 133 0.69 12.24 -8.41
N GLU A 134 -0.23 13.19 -8.54
CA GLU A 134 -1.64 13.00 -8.16
C GLU A 134 -2.25 11.80 -8.88
N LYS A 135 -2.05 11.70 -10.19
CA LYS A 135 -2.55 10.58 -11.00
C LYS A 135 -1.94 9.25 -10.56
N GLY A 136 -0.66 9.24 -10.22
CA GLY A 136 0.03 8.06 -9.70
C GLY A 136 -0.58 7.58 -8.39
N ILE A 137 -0.82 8.49 -7.45
CA ILE A 137 -1.46 8.16 -6.16
C ILE A 137 -2.86 7.61 -6.38
N MET A 138 -3.66 8.20 -7.27
CA MET A 138 -5.01 7.68 -7.55
C MET A 138 -4.98 6.27 -8.13
N GLY A 139 -4.00 5.96 -8.98
CA GLY A 139 -3.77 4.60 -9.48
C GLY A 139 -3.39 3.63 -8.35
N PHE A 140 -2.54 4.04 -7.42
CA PHE A 140 -2.15 3.26 -6.26
C PHE A 140 -3.35 2.98 -5.33
N ILE A 141 -4.16 4.00 -5.06
CA ILE A 141 -5.40 3.84 -4.29
C ILE A 141 -6.29 2.77 -4.93
N GLY A 142 -6.45 2.80 -6.25
CA GLY A 142 -7.27 1.84 -6.98
C GLY A 142 -6.80 0.40 -6.82
N VAL A 143 -5.50 0.14 -6.97
CA VAL A 143 -4.96 -1.23 -6.84
C VAL A 143 -5.05 -1.73 -5.40
N VAL A 144 -4.78 -0.90 -4.41
CA VAL A 144 -4.87 -1.30 -3.00
C VAL A 144 -6.33 -1.51 -2.57
N ARG A 145 -7.28 -0.74 -3.11
CA ARG A 145 -8.72 -0.98 -2.91
C ARG A 145 -9.15 -2.34 -3.43
N ARG A 146 -8.68 -2.74 -4.61
CA ARG A 146 -8.95 -4.09 -5.14
C ARG A 146 -8.38 -5.18 -4.24
N LEU A 147 -7.17 -4.99 -3.74
CA LEU A 147 -6.56 -5.92 -2.79
C LEU A 147 -7.40 -5.99 -1.49
N ASN A 148 -7.82 -4.86 -0.95
CA ASN A 148 -8.69 -4.79 0.22
C ASN A 148 -9.98 -5.60 0.02
N LEU A 149 -10.65 -5.40 -1.11
CA LEU A 149 -11.88 -6.13 -1.44
C LEU A 149 -11.61 -7.64 -1.56
N ASN A 150 -10.52 -8.02 -2.21
CA ASN A 150 -10.17 -9.43 -2.38
C ASN A 150 -9.78 -10.10 -1.06
N VAL A 151 -9.14 -9.39 -0.16
CA VAL A 151 -8.88 -9.86 1.21
C VAL A 151 -10.18 -10.04 1.98
N LYS A 152 -11.07 -9.06 1.92
CA LYS A 152 -12.39 -9.16 2.55
C LYS A 152 -13.14 -10.41 2.08
N ASN A 153 -13.14 -10.66 0.78
CA ASN A 153 -13.81 -11.82 0.20
C ASN A 153 -13.10 -13.14 0.51
N GLY A 154 -11.76 -13.16 0.43
CA GLY A 154 -10.97 -14.38 0.60
C GLY A 154 -10.76 -14.80 2.05
N VAL A 155 -10.71 -13.86 2.98
CA VAL A 155 -10.45 -14.12 4.40
C VAL A 155 -11.73 -14.09 5.23
N LEU A 156 -12.51 -13.01 5.15
CA LEU A 156 -13.67 -12.83 6.05
C LEU A 156 -14.86 -13.67 5.64
N ARG A 157 -15.10 -13.86 4.35
CA ARG A 157 -16.20 -14.71 3.87
C ARG A 157 -15.88 -16.19 3.99
N ALA A 158 -14.63 -16.59 4.05
CA ALA A 158 -14.22 -17.99 4.26
C ALA A 158 -14.55 -18.50 5.68
N LYS A 159 -14.95 -17.61 6.62
CA LYS A 159 -15.41 -17.95 7.97
C LYS A 159 -16.77 -18.68 7.95
N ASN A 160 -17.57 -18.47 6.91
CA ASN A 160 -18.93 -19.04 6.76
C ASN A 160 -18.88 -20.38 5.96
#